data_c38d5da396cbf5b22c4592abdf6aac89
#
_entry.id   c38d5da396cbf5b22c4592abdf6aac89
#
_cell.length_a   1.000
_cell.length_b   1.000
_cell.length_c   1.000
_cell.angle_alpha   90.00
_cell.angle_beta   90.00
_cell.angle_gamma   90.00
#
_symmetry.space_group_name_H-M   'P 1'
#
loop_
_entity.id
_entity.type
_entity.pdbx_description
1 polymer ?
#
loop_
_entity_poly.entity_id
_entity_poly.type
_entity_poly.pdbx_seq_one_letter_code
_entity_poly.pdbx_strand_id
1 'polypeptide(L)'
;MIKNLYPYWYETYTTLEQQGLSQRKIAKEMSVHRTTLQHWLKEQKREERRAESNVSLRDICKDVSAALEEAVPVMKDVYKAWTDCPVEQIGGALLKEHENQRILLISDMHLPYGHQDTLPFLAYLKAKYKPTRVICLGDELDKHSLSFHSHDPDLASPSDELARALPMIKQLKKMFTKMDILESNHGSLAYRRAKANGIPRGYLKSYNDVLGVDSDWVWHYEMTVTLPNGNKVYLHHGKAADIKKLSTSLGMCAVSGHYHQTFKVDYWANSLGLYWGMNVGCLIDDKSLAFAYNNCNLHRPLIGTGLIIDSQPVLVPLLMDENGAWVKPADYDEAMRGQT
;
A
#
# COMPACT_ATOMS: atom_id res chain seq x y z
N MET A 1 -23.03 9.93 -38.71
CA MET A 1 -24.01 10.13 -39.80
C MET A 1 -23.55 11.13 -40.87
N ILE A 2 -22.92 12.27 -40.54
CA ILE A 2 -22.48 13.27 -41.54
C ILE A 2 -21.21 12.80 -42.31
N LYS A 3 -20.29 12.02 -41.68
CA LYS A 3 -19.07 11.49 -42.33
C LYS A 3 -19.36 10.59 -43.54
N ASN A 4 -20.50 9.89 -43.55
CA ASN A 4 -20.93 9.04 -44.67
C ASN A 4 -21.43 9.82 -45.89
N LEU A 5 -21.69 11.12 -45.76
CA LEU A 5 -22.04 12.01 -46.87
C LEU A 5 -20.83 12.58 -47.60
N TYR A 6 -19.61 12.38 -47.03
CA TYR A 6 -18.34 12.85 -47.58
C TYR A 6 -17.31 11.71 -47.57
N PRO A 7 -17.42 10.68 -48.40
CA PRO A 7 -16.53 9.52 -48.38
C PRO A 7 -15.06 9.86 -48.63
N TYR A 8 -14.77 10.94 -49.32
CA TYR A 8 -13.43 11.42 -49.67
C TYR A 8 -13.03 12.68 -48.92
N TRP A 9 -13.59 12.94 -47.76
CA TRP A 9 -13.39 14.18 -47.02
C TRP A 9 -11.90 14.42 -46.63
N TYR A 10 -11.15 13.39 -46.34
CA TYR A 10 -9.76 13.50 -45.93
C TYR A 10 -8.82 13.83 -47.08
N GLU A 11 -9.06 13.26 -48.27
CA GLU A 11 -8.33 13.60 -49.48
C GLU A 11 -8.64 15.05 -49.91
N THR A 12 -9.85 15.49 -49.82
CA THR A 12 -10.24 16.89 -50.02
C THR A 12 -9.54 17.81 -49.03
N TYR A 13 -9.56 17.44 -47.74
CA TYR A 13 -8.89 18.20 -46.71
C TYR A 13 -7.38 18.35 -47.01
N THR A 14 -6.67 17.25 -47.29
CA THR A 14 -5.22 17.24 -47.54
C THR A 14 -4.86 18.03 -48.78
N THR A 15 -5.68 17.97 -49.82
CA THR A 15 -5.47 18.77 -51.07
C THR A 15 -5.56 20.29 -50.76
N LEU A 16 -6.59 20.69 -50.04
CA LEU A 16 -6.80 22.10 -49.67
C LEU A 16 -5.75 22.61 -48.65
N GLU A 17 -5.30 21.77 -47.76
CA GLU A 17 -4.19 22.06 -46.83
C GLU A 17 -2.86 22.26 -47.58
N GLN A 18 -2.55 21.41 -48.55
CA GLN A 18 -1.37 21.56 -49.41
C GLN A 18 -1.38 22.85 -50.25
N GLN A 19 -2.56 23.37 -50.56
CA GLN A 19 -2.74 24.67 -51.21
C GLN A 19 -2.58 25.85 -50.23
N GLY A 20 -2.22 25.60 -48.96
CA GLY A 20 -1.96 26.61 -47.95
C GLY A 20 -3.22 27.24 -47.30
N LEU A 21 -4.38 26.59 -47.44
CA LEU A 21 -5.60 27.07 -46.83
C LEU A 21 -5.64 26.77 -45.32
N SER A 22 -6.07 27.75 -44.54
CA SER A 22 -6.28 27.53 -43.09
C SER A 22 -7.50 26.61 -42.85
N GLN A 23 -7.51 25.86 -41.73
CA GLN A 23 -8.62 24.97 -41.35
C GLN A 23 -9.99 25.66 -41.37
N ARG A 24 -10.06 26.97 -41.07
CA ARG A 24 -11.29 27.75 -41.13
C ARG A 24 -11.79 27.93 -42.57
N LYS A 25 -10.88 28.16 -43.53
CA LYS A 25 -11.18 28.27 -44.95
C LYS A 25 -11.56 26.90 -45.53
N ILE A 26 -10.82 25.87 -45.17
CA ILE A 26 -11.11 24.48 -45.60
C ILE A 26 -12.50 24.05 -45.15
N ALA A 27 -12.87 24.30 -43.90
CA ALA A 27 -14.19 23.98 -43.38
C ALA A 27 -15.32 24.69 -44.19
N LYS A 28 -15.06 25.95 -44.57
CA LYS A 28 -16.01 26.72 -45.41
C LYS A 28 -16.12 26.15 -46.81
N GLU A 29 -14.99 25.81 -47.46
CA GLU A 29 -14.99 25.18 -48.79
C GLU A 29 -15.66 23.81 -48.79
N MET A 30 -15.48 23.02 -47.74
CA MET A 30 -16.12 21.74 -47.55
C MET A 30 -17.58 21.85 -47.06
N SER A 31 -18.13 23.07 -46.89
CA SER A 31 -19.47 23.32 -46.35
C SER A 31 -19.76 22.61 -45.01
N VAL A 32 -18.76 22.49 -44.16
CA VAL A 32 -18.89 21.87 -42.81
C VAL A 32 -18.55 22.87 -41.72
N HIS A 33 -19.10 22.67 -40.52
CA HIS A 33 -18.71 23.50 -39.39
C HIS A 33 -17.28 23.19 -38.96
N ARG A 34 -16.51 24.22 -38.57
CA ARG A 34 -15.10 24.07 -38.16
C ARG A 34 -14.91 22.99 -37.06
N THR A 35 -15.78 22.94 -36.06
CA THR A 35 -15.74 21.94 -35.00
C THR A 35 -15.96 20.51 -35.51
N THR A 36 -16.78 20.34 -36.53
CA THR A 36 -17.00 19.05 -37.19
C THR A 36 -15.74 18.59 -37.91
N LEU A 37 -15.06 19.49 -38.65
CA LEU A 37 -13.80 19.20 -39.32
C LEU A 37 -12.71 18.83 -38.29
N GLN A 38 -12.61 19.57 -37.18
CA GLN A 38 -11.65 19.27 -36.11
C GLN A 38 -11.93 17.89 -35.44
N HIS A 39 -13.18 17.53 -35.28
CA HIS A 39 -13.56 16.20 -34.78
C HIS A 39 -13.14 15.09 -35.74
N TRP A 40 -13.39 15.25 -37.04
CA TRP A 40 -12.99 14.28 -38.06
C TRP A 40 -11.47 14.09 -38.14
N LEU A 41 -10.69 15.17 -38.08
CA LEU A 41 -9.22 15.11 -38.03
C LEU A 41 -8.71 14.39 -36.79
N LYS A 42 -9.36 14.58 -35.64
CA LYS A 42 -9.00 13.89 -34.41
C LYS A 42 -9.29 12.38 -34.48
N GLU A 43 -10.40 12.00 -35.11
CA GLU A 43 -10.72 10.59 -35.35
C GLU A 43 -9.75 9.96 -36.35
N GLN A 44 -9.41 10.65 -37.44
CA GLN A 44 -8.47 10.18 -38.45
C GLN A 44 -7.09 9.86 -37.82
N LYS A 45 -6.54 10.78 -37.03
CA LYS A 45 -5.30 10.56 -36.30
C LYS A 45 -5.37 9.40 -35.31
N ARG A 46 -6.53 9.10 -34.74
CA ARG A 46 -6.71 7.92 -33.89
C ARG A 46 -6.73 6.62 -34.70
N GLU A 47 -7.35 6.63 -35.87
CA GLU A 47 -7.37 5.49 -36.77
C GLU A 47 -5.96 5.18 -37.33
N GLU A 48 -5.19 6.20 -37.71
CA GLU A 48 -3.79 6.08 -38.13
C GLU A 48 -2.91 5.47 -37.05
N ARG A 49 -2.98 5.99 -35.82
CA ARG A 49 -2.24 5.41 -34.68
C ARG A 49 -2.62 3.97 -34.36
N ARG A 50 -3.91 3.60 -34.53
CA ARG A 50 -4.35 2.21 -34.37
C ARG A 50 -3.82 1.32 -35.48
N ALA A 51 -3.77 1.80 -36.72
CA ALA A 51 -3.18 1.08 -37.84
C ALA A 51 -1.68 0.85 -37.66
N GLU A 52 -0.93 1.90 -37.26
CA GLU A 52 0.49 1.81 -36.93
C GLU A 52 0.76 0.83 -35.78
N SER A 53 -0.04 0.87 -34.69
CA SER A 53 0.10 -0.07 -33.58
C SER A 53 -0.21 -1.53 -33.97
N ASN A 54 -1.16 -1.75 -34.87
CA ASN A 54 -1.50 -3.09 -35.37
C ASN A 54 -0.42 -3.65 -36.31
N VAL A 55 0.23 -2.81 -37.11
CA VAL A 55 1.38 -3.21 -37.93
C VAL A 55 2.56 -3.60 -37.03
N SER A 56 2.87 -2.78 -36.03
CA SER A 56 3.92 -3.06 -35.04
C SER A 56 3.68 -4.34 -34.25
N LEU A 57 2.43 -4.60 -33.84
CA LEU A 57 2.07 -5.84 -33.15
C LEU A 57 2.22 -7.09 -34.05
N ARG A 58 1.91 -7.00 -35.33
CA ARG A 58 2.11 -8.11 -36.30
C ARG A 58 3.60 -8.42 -36.50
N ASP A 59 4.43 -7.40 -36.59
CA ASP A 59 5.86 -7.57 -36.73
C ASP A 59 6.49 -8.14 -35.45
N ILE A 60 6.10 -7.64 -34.28
CA ILE A 60 6.51 -8.20 -32.98
C ILE A 60 6.06 -9.66 -32.86
N CYS A 61 4.83 -10.02 -33.27
CA CYS A 61 4.36 -11.40 -33.25
C CYS A 61 5.17 -12.32 -34.18
N LYS A 62 5.62 -11.83 -35.34
CA LYS A 62 6.51 -12.60 -36.26
C LYS A 62 7.89 -12.83 -35.66
N ASP A 63 8.49 -11.77 -35.10
CA ASP A 63 9.79 -11.85 -34.46
C ASP A 63 9.76 -12.75 -33.21
N VAL A 64 8.69 -12.67 -32.40
CA VAL A 64 8.47 -13.55 -31.26
C VAL A 64 8.23 -15.00 -31.68
N SER A 65 7.50 -15.23 -32.79
CA SER A 65 7.31 -16.59 -33.31
C SER A 65 8.62 -17.20 -33.82
N ALA A 66 9.45 -16.43 -34.53
CA ALA A 66 10.75 -16.89 -34.98
C ALA A 66 11.70 -17.16 -33.80
N ALA A 67 11.72 -16.28 -32.80
CA ALA A 67 12.51 -16.46 -31.59
C ALA A 67 12.04 -17.67 -30.76
N LEU A 68 10.73 -17.95 -30.74
CA LEU A 68 10.16 -19.14 -30.08
C LEU A 68 10.53 -20.43 -30.82
N GLU A 69 10.51 -20.43 -32.15
CA GLU A 69 10.93 -21.59 -32.95
C GLU A 69 12.40 -21.95 -32.72
N GLU A 70 13.26 -20.95 -32.56
CA GLU A 70 14.67 -21.10 -32.25
C GLU A 70 14.92 -21.52 -30.79
N ALA A 71 14.08 -21.06 -29.85
CA ALA A 71 14.18 -21.38 -28.43
C ALA A 71 13.55 -22.73 -28.04
N VAL A 72 12.64 -23.29 -28.85
CA VAL A 72 11.93 -24.56 -28.57
C VAL A 72 12.87 -25.74 -28.30
N PRO A 73 13.99 -25.96 -29.03
CA PRO A 73 14.92 -27.05 -28.72
C PRO A 73 15.57 -26.86 -27.34
N VAL A 74 16.05 -25.63 -27.05
CA VAL A 74 16.67 -25.30 -25.76
C VAL A 74 15.67 -25.42 -24.61
N MET A 75 14.44 -24.99 -24.83
CA MET A 75 13.36 -25.12 -23.84
C MET A 75 12.98 -26.59 -23.57
N LYS A 76 13.04 -27.47 -24.58
CA LYS A 76 12.81 -28.90 -24.40
C LYS A 76 13.87 -29.55 -23.52
N ASP A 77 15.14 -29.16 -23.69
CA ASP A 77 16.23 -29.67 -22.85
C ASP A 77 16.17 -29.10 -21.43
N VAL A 78 15.82 -27.83 -21.27
CA VAL A 78 15.57 -27.20 -19.97
C VAL A 78 14.33 -27.81 -19.29
N TYR A 79 13.27 -28.06 -20.06
CA TYR A 79 12.05 -28.70 -19.53
C TYR A 79 12.31 -30.15 -19.13
N LYS A 80 13.11 -30.89 -19.89
CA LYS A 80 13.53 -32.25 -19.56
C LYS A 80 14.43 -32.26 -18.32
N ALA A 81 15.40 -31.38 -18.22
CA ALA A 81 16.22 -31.20 -17.02
C ALA A 81 15.39 -30.80 -15.80
N TRP A 82 14.29 -30.07 -16.00
CA TRP A 82 13.36 -29.67 -14.95
C TRP A 82 12.43 -30.80 -14.52
N THR A 83 12.00 -31.67 -15.47
CA THR A 83 11.15 -32.83 -15.17
C THR A 83 11.95 -34.00 -14.62
N ASP A 84 13.25 -34.09 -14.94
CA ASP A 84 14.15 -35.14 -14.41
C ASP A 84 14.78 -34.72 -13.06
N CYS A 85 14.59 -33.45 -12.63
CA CYS A 85 14.95 -33.01 -11.30
C CYS A 85 13.86 -33.47 -10.30
N PRO A 86 14.23 -34.19 -9.21
CA PRO A 86 13.22 -34.61 -8.23
C PRO A 86 12.52 -33.36 -7.67
N VAL A 87 11.26 -33.18 -8.05
CA VAL A 87 10.39 -32.06 -7.69
C VAL A 87 10.32 -31.87 -6.16
N GLU A 88 10.59 -32.93 -5.41
CA GLU A 88 10.65 -32.91 -3.95
C GLU A 88 11.80 -32.05 -3.36
N GLN A 89 12.88 -31.79 -4.10
CA GLN A 89 14.03 -31.03 -3.57
C GLN A 89 13.98 -29.53 -3.87
N ILE A 90 13.32 -29.07 -4.93
CA ILE A 90 13.26 -27.65 -5.30
C ILE A 90 11.92 -27.02 -4.89
N GLY A 91 10.81 -27.70 -5.11
CA GLY A 91 9.48 -27.22 -4.72
C GLY A 91 9.22 -27.28 -3.21
N GLY A 92 9.72 -28.32 -2.54
CA GLY A 92 9.46 -28.54 -1.12
C GLY A 92 10.12 -27.53 -0.17
N ALA A 93 11.28 -26.98 -0.52
CA ALA A 93 11.96 -25.97 0.32
C ALA A 93 11.33 -24.59 0.14
N LEU A 94 11.01 -24.18 -1.09
CA LEU A 94 10.34 -22.89 -1.38
C LEU A 94 8.89 -22.87 -0.88
N LEU A 95 8.15 -23.98 -0.99
CA LEU A 95 6.79 -24.09 -0.47
C LEU A 95 6.75 -24.14 1.06
N LYS A 96 7.74 -24.76 1.72
CA LYS A 96 7.80 -24.82 3.20
C LYS A 96 8.10 -23.48 3.85
N GLU A 97 8.84 -22.58 3.22
CA GLU A 97 9.07 -21.23 3.74
C GLU A 97 7.82 -20.34 3.66
N HIS A 98 6.86 -20.65 2.80
CA HIS A 98 5.67 -19.83 2.58
C HIS A 98 4.38 -20.48 3.10
N GLU A 99 4.38 -21.76 3.43
CA GLU A 99 3.22 -22.43 4.04
C GLU A 99 2.94 -21.84 5.44
N ASN A 100 1.67 -21.53 5.70
CA ASN A 100 1.19 -20.96 6.96
C ASN A 100 1.74 -19.54 7.28
N GLN A 101 2.00 -18.71 6.28
CA GLN A 101 2.40 -17.33 6.52
C GLN A 101 1.25 -16.55 7.18
N ARG A 102 1.48 -16.07 8.40
CA ARG A 102 0.56 -15.22 9.17
C ARG A 102 1.29 -13.95 9.57
N ILE A 103 0.96 -12.85 8.91
CA ILE A 103 1.58 -11.56 9.18
C ILE A 103 0.61 -10.72 10.00
N LEU A 104 1.00 -10.31 11.20
CA LEU A 104 0.26 -9.32 11.98
C LEU A 104 0.74 -7.92 11.58
N LEU A 105 -0.21 -7.04 11.25
CA LEU A 105 0.02 -5.68 10.80
C LEU A 105 -0.46 -4.72 11.88
N ILE A 106 0.44 -4.14 12.64
CA ILE A 106 0.16 -3.13 13.66
C ILE A 106 0.34 -1.75 13.05
N SER A 107 -0.49 -0.77 13.36
CA SER A 107 -0.36 0.59 12.85
C SER A 107 -0.85 1.63 13.83
N ASP A 108 -0.24 2.81 13.76
CA ASP A 108 -0.77 4.03 14.36
C ASP A 108 -1.16 3.84 15.84
N MET A 109 -0.21 3.34 16.63
CA MET A 109 -0.39 3.17 18.08
C MET A 109 -0.28 4.51 18.81
N HIS A 110 0.50 5.45 18.30
CA HIS A 110 0.72 6.78 18.87
C HIS A 110 0.99 6.78 20.37
N LEU A 111 1.82 5.84 20.84
CA LEU A 111 2.15 5.76 22.26
C LEU A 111 2.77 7.08 22.76
N PRO A 112 2.38 7.56 23.95
CA PRO A 112 1.58 6.92 24.99
C PRO A 112 0.05 7.11 24.86
N TYR A 113 -0.44 7.70 23.78
CA TYR A 113 -1.86 8.04 23.56
C TYR A 113 -2.64 6.94 22.81
N GLY A 114 -2.12 5.71 22.83
CA GLY A 114 -2.83 4.54 22.34
C GLY A 114 -4.03 4.17 23.22
N HIS A 115 -5.01 3.48 22.63
CA HIS A 115 -6.16 2.95 23.34
C HIS A 115 -5.70 2.10 24.54
N GLN A 116 -6.35 2.22 25.67
CA GLN A 116 -5.98 1.51 26.92
C GLN A 116 -5.86 0.00 26.75
N ASP A 117 -6.69 -0.60 25.88
CA ASP A 117 -6.70 -2.02 25.61
C ASP A 117 -5.80 -2.45 24.43
N THR A 118 -4.96 -1.55 23.87
CA THR A 118 -4.07 -1.87 22.75
C THR A 118 -3.18 -3.08 23.04
N LEU A 119 -2.49 -3.10 24.18
CA LEU A 119 -1.59 -4.21 24.50
C LEU A 119 -2.34 -5.52 24.80
N PRO A 120 -3.41 -5.55 25.59
CA PRO A 120 -4.25 -6.74 25.75
C PRO A 120 -4.83 -7.25 24.43
N PHE A 121 -5.30 -6.35 23.55
CA PHE A 121 -5.79 -6.71 22.22
C PHE A 121 -4.72 -7.37 21.35
N LEU A 122 -3.52 -6.78 21.29
CA LEU A 122 -2.40 -7.36 20.56
C LEU A 122 -1.92 -8.70 21.13
N ALA A 123 -1.97 -8.86 22.45
CA ALA A 123 -1.68 -10.14 23.11
C ALA A 123 -2.68 -11.23 22.69
N TYR A 124 -3.95 -10.91 22.66
CA TYR A 124 -4.99 -11.81 22.16
C TYR A 124 -4.77 -12.19 20.68
N LEU A 125 -4.48 -11.21 19.82
CA LEU A 125 -4.22 -11.50 18.41
C LEU A 125 -3.00 -12.40 18.23
N LYS A 126 -1.94 -12.16 18.99
CA LYS A 126 -0.76 -13.04 19.03
C LYS A 126 -1.13 -14.46 19.43
N ALA A 127 -1.93 -14.62 20.49
CA ALA A 127 -2.36 -15.92 20.98
C ALA A 127 -3.23 -16.67 19.97
N LYS A 128 -4.21 -15.98 19.41
CA LYS A 128 -5.20 -16.56 18.48
C LYS A 128 -4.61 -16.92 17.13
N TYR A 129 -3.92 -15.97 16.51
CA TYR A 129 -3.46 -16.12 15.14
C TYR A 129 -2.03 -16.65 15.01
N LYS A 130 -1.25 -16.64 16.10
CA LYS A 130 0.15 -17.13 16.16
C LYS A 130 0.97 -16.60 14.95
N PRO A 131 1.11 -15.27 14.81
CA PRO A 131 1.76 -14.68 13.65
C PRO A 131 3.20 -15.17 13.50
N THR A 132 3.59 -15.50 12.28
CA THR A 132 4.94 -15.90 11.91
C THR A 132 5.83 -14.67 11.68
N ARG A 133 5.21 -13.51 11.42
CA ARG A 133 5.87 -12.22 11.23
C ARG A 133 5.01 -11.09 11.79
N VAL A 134 5.66 -10.07 12.32
CA VAL A 134 4.97 -8.86 12.81
C VAL A 134 5.56 -7.65 12.10
N ILE A 135 4.70 -6.83 11.53
CA ILE A 135 5.09 -5.59 10.84
C ILE A 135 4.30 -4.44 11.45
N CYS A 136 5.01 -3.45 11.99
CA CYS A 136 4.43 -2.17 12.37
C CYS A 136 4.50 -1.23 11.17
N LEU A 137 3.35 -0.74 10.73
CA LEU A 137 3.27 0.18 9.59
C LEU A 137 3.69 1.62 9.94
N GLY A 138 4.17 1.85 11.18
CA GLY A 138 4.65 3.15 11.65
C GLY A 138 3.71 3.80 12.66
N ASP A 139 4.08 5.02 13.05
CA ASP A 139 3.43 5.82 14.11
C ASP A 139 3.30 5.04 15.43
N GLU A 140 4.42 4.38 15.81
CA GLU A 140 4.55 3.69 17.10
C GLU A 140 4.54 4.67 18.27
N LEU A 141 5.11 5.87 18.09
CA LEU A 141 5.08 6.99 19.01
C LEU A 141 4.32 8.17 18.40
N ASP A 142 3.68 8.99 19.23
CA ASP A 142 2.93 10.15 18.75
C ASP A 142 3.85 11.33 18.40
N LYS A 143 4.73 11.76 19.31
CA LYS A 143 5.68 12.87 19.10
C LYS A 143 5.00 14.19 18.67
N HIS A 144 3.71 14.40 19.02
CA HIS A 144 2.95 15.57 18.55
C HIS A 144 3.62 16.90 18.91
N SER A 145 4.26 17.01 20.07
CA SER A 145 5.00 18.20 20.52
C SER A 145 6.22 18.53 19.65
N LEU A 146 6.69 17.58 18.82
CA LEU A 146 7.67 17.80 17.76
C LEU A 146 7.05 18.18 16.43
N SER A 147 5.71 18.15 16.29
CA SER A 147 5.00 18.48 15.07
C SER A 147 5.26 19.91 14.63
N PHE A 148 5.19 20.18 13.32
CA PHE A 148 5.23 21.51 12.74
C PHE A 148 3.86 22.21 12.80
N HIS A 149 2.81 21.48 13.16
CA HIS A 149 1.47 22.02 13.41
C HIS A 149 1.35 22.53 14.84
N SER A 150 0.38 23.41 15.06
CA SER A 150 0.03 23.87 16.41
C SER A 150 -0.41 22.67 17.25
N HIS A 151 0.07 22.59 18.47
CA HIS A 151 -0.30 21.59 19.46
C HIS A 151 -0.91 22.27 20.67
N ASP A 152 -1.71 21.51 21.42
CA ASP A 152 -2.32 21.99 22.66
C ASP A 152 -1.22 22.17 23.72
N PRO A 153 -1.12 23.34 24.39
CA PRO A 153 -0.09 23.59 25.39
C PRO A 153 -0.20 22.69 26.65
N ASP A 154 -1.38 22.09 26.88
CA ASP A 154 -1.60 21.17 28.00
C ASP A 154 -1.10 19.73 27.72
N LEU A 155 -0.64 19.47 26.49
CA LEU A 155 -0.04 18.18 26.15
C LEU A 155 1.39 18.05 26.73
N ALA A 156 1.81 16.79 26.96
CA ALA A 156 3.10 16.47 27.53
C ALA A 156 4.26 17.05 26.72
N SER A 157 5.35 17.42 27.40
CA SER A 157 6.60 17.75 26.73
C SER A 157 7.16 16.54 25.95
N PRO A 158 8.06 16.72 24.95
CA PRO A 158 8.66 15.59 24.22
C PRO A 158 9.33 14.58 25.14
N SER A 159 9.96 15.03 26.23
CA SER A 159 10.64 14.17 27.21
C SER A 159 9.64 13.36 28.03
N ASP A 160 8.57 13.99 28.50
CA ASP A 160 7.56 13.33 29.33
C ASP A 160 6.73 12.35 28.49
N GLU A 161 6.43 12.71 27.24
CA GLU A 161 5.76 11.82 26.29
C GLU A 161 6.59 10.55 26.08
N LEU A 162 7.87 10.70 25.76
CA LEU A 162 8.77 9.56 25.57
C LEU A 162 8.88 8.72 26.86
N ALA A 163 9.06 9.35 28.03
CA ALA A 163 9.15 8.65 29.31
C ALA A 163 7.89 7.82 29.62
N ARG A 164 6.69 8.32 29.25
CA ARG A 164 5.43 7.59 29.39
C ARG A 164 5.26 6.46 28.36
N ALA A 165 5.80 6.60 27.15
CA ALA A 165 5.73 5.60 26.11
C ALA A 165 6.67 4.41 26.31
N LEU A 166 7.89 4.63 26.86
CA LEU A 166 8.92 3.60 27.00
C LEU A 166 8.48 2.35 27.76
N PRO A 167 7.73 2.42 28.88
CA PRO A 167 7.20 1.23 29.53
C PRO A 167 6.28 0.39 28.64
N MET A 168 5.47 1.04 27.77
CA MET A 168 4.57 0.37 26.82
C MET A 168 5.36 -0.28 25.70
N ILE A 169 6.37 0.43 25.16
CA ILE A 169 7.33 -0.11 24.18
C ILE A 169 8.04 -1.35 24.73
N LYS A 170 8.47 -1.32 26.01
CA LYS A 170 9.10 -2.47 26.66
C LYS A 170 8.17 -3.68 26.74
N GLN A 171 6.89 -3.47 27.04
CA GLN A 171 5.90 -4.54 27.03
C GLN A 171 5.67 -5.08 25.61
N LEU A 172 5.58 -4.19 24.61
CA LEU A 172 5.43 -4.56 23.21
C LEU A 172 6.64 -5.36 22.71
N LYS A 173 7.87 -4.94 23.07
CA LYS A 173 9.11 -5.66 22.75
C LYS A 173 9.16 -7.05 23.40
N LYS A 174 8.70 -7.18 24.64
CA LYS A 174 8.57 -8.48 25.30
C LYS A 174 7.56 -9.39 24.60
N MET A 175 6.47 -8.80 24.08
CA MET A 175 5.43 -9.53 23.33
C MET A 175 5.93 -9.92 21.94
N PHE A 176 6.58 -9.01 21.22
CA PHE A 176 7.07 -9.18 19.85
C PHE A 176 8.58 -8.93 19.83
N THR A 177 9.36 -10.01 20.05
CA THR A 177 10.82 -9.92 20.09
C THR A 177 11.43 -9.49 18.77
N LYS A 178 10.81 -9.83 17.64
CA LYS A 178 11.19 -9.41 16.30
C LYS A 178 10.05 -8.63 15.66
N MET A 179 10.36 -7.51 15.03
CA MET A 179 9.36 -6.68 14.34
C MET A 179 10.03 -5.85 13.24
N ASP A 180 9.43 -5.84 12.08
CA ASP A 180 9.73 -4.85 11.04
C ASP A 180 8.89 -3.61 11.29
N ILE A 181 9.48 -2.41 11.17
CA ILE A 181 8.79 -1.14 11.40
C ILE A 181 8.98 -0.25 10.19
N LEU A 182 7.90 0.34 9.69
CA LEU A 182 7.98 1.27 8.58
C LEU A 182 8.16 2.70 9.05
N GLU A 183 8.99 3.44 8.33
CA GLU A 183 9.16 4.89 8.54
C GLU A 183 7.82 5.60 8.36
N SER A 184 7.53 6.55 9.24
CA SER A 184 6.25 7.24 9.27
C SER A 184 6.41 8.76 9.44
N ASN A 185 5.30 9.48 9.29
CA ASN A 185 5.33 10.92 9.47
C ASN A 185 5.63 11.33 10.92
N HIS A 186 5.11 10.61 11.94
CA HIS A 186 5.47 10.83 13.34
C HIS A 186 6.85 10.24 13.67
N GLY A 187 7.19 9.06 13.13
CA GLY A 187 8.51 8.46 13.28
C GLY A 187 9.64 9.41 12.93
N SER A 188 9.50 10.10 11.79
CA SER A 188 10.52 11.02 11.26
C SER A 188 10.55 12.42 11.88
N LEU A 189 9.61 12.79 12.79
CA LEU A 189 9.48 14.16 13.30
C LEU A 189 10.77 14.70 13.93
N ALA A 190 11.42 13.94 14.80
CA ALA A 190 12.68 14.36 15.43
C ALA A 190 13.75 14.68 14.38
N TYR A 191 13.91 13.82 13.37
CA TYR A 191 14.84 14.05 12.27
C TYR A 191 14.46 15.26 11.43
N ARG A 192 13.20 15.44 11.09
CA ARG A 192 12.72 16.61 10.31
C ARG A 192 12.95 17.91 11.07
N ARG A 193 12.72 17.93 12.39
CA ARG A 193 13.04 19.09 13.26
C ARG A 193 14.53 19.37 13.31
N ALA A 194 15.37 18.35 13.50
CA ALA A 194 16.81 18.48 13.48
C ALA A 194 17.30 19.05 12.14
N LYS A 195 16.83 18.50 11.03
CA LYS A 195 17.13 18.95 9.67
C LYS A 195 16.74 20.42 9.46
N ALA A 196 15.56 20.82 9.91
CA ALA A 196 15.09 22.21 9.82
C ALA A 196 15.96 23.21 10.58
N ASN A 197 16.70 22.72 11.61
CA ASN A 197 17.67 23.50 12.39
C ASN A 197 19.13 23.23 11.98
N GLY A 198 19.37 22.65 10.82
CA GLY A 198 20.72 22.40 10.30
C GLY A 198 21.49 21.28 11.01
N ILE A 199 20.84 20.44 11.82
CA ILE A 199 21.46 19.35 12.56
C ILE A 199 21.48 18.09 11.68
N PRO A 200 22.66 17.54 11.31
CA PRO A 200 22.77 16.32 10.54
C PRO A 200 22.25 15.10 11.29
N ARG A 201 21.75 14.07 10.56
CA ARG A 201 21.24 12.83 11.13
C ARG A 201 22.24 12.10 12.04
N GLY A 202 23.53 12.18 11.74
CA GLY A 202 24.59 11.54 12.53
C GLY A 202 24.73 12.05 13.98
N TYR A 203 24.11 13.19 14.32
CA TYR A 203 24.04 13.69 15.70
C TYR A 203 22.82 13.18 16.48
N LEU A 204 21.92 12.45 15.82
CA LEU A 204 20.73 11.91 16.47
C LEU A 204 20.97 10.44 16.86
N LYS A 205 20.37 10.03 17.98
CA LYS A 205 20.30 8.62 18.35
C LYS A 205 19.50 7.83 17.29
N SER A 206 19.84 6.55 17.12
CA SER A 206 19.02 5.64 16.32
C SER A 206 17.64 5.45 16.96
N TYR A 207 16.69 4.96 16.20
CA TYR A 207 15.37 4.62 16.76
C TYR A 207 15.48 3.53 17.83
N ASN A 208 16.34 2.54 17.62
CA ASN A 208 16.62 1.49 18.61
C ASN A 208 17.11 2.07 19.93
N ASP A 209 18.06 3.01 19.89
CA ASP A 209 18.62 3.65 21.10
C ASP A 209 17.57 4.51 21.81
N VAL A 210 16.72 5.24 21.05
CA VAL A 210 15.66 6.07 21.64
C VAL A 210 14.62 5.22 22.36
N LEU A 211 14.23 4.09 21.74
CA LEU A 211 13.19 3.21 22.29
C LEU A 211 13.75 2.17 23.28
N GLY A 212 15.07 2.04 23.40
CA GLY A 212 15.70 1.03 24.25
C GLY A 212 15.44 -0.39 23.79
N VAL A 213 15.41 -0.62 22.49
CA VAL A 213 15.19 -1.93 21.85
C VAL A 213 16.43 -2.38 21.08
N ASP A 214 16.57 -3.68 20.87
CA ASP A 214 17.70 -4.27 20.14
C ASP A 214 17.50 -4.26 18.62
N SER A 215 18.49 -4.79 17.89
CA SER A 215 18.52 -4.85 16.42
C SER A 215 17.49 -5.82 15.80
N ASP A 216 16.75 -6.59 16.61
CA ASP A 216 15.66 -7.44 16.13
C ASP A 216 14.38 -6.63 15.76
N TRP A 217 14.36 -5.35 16.13
CA TRP A 217 13.43 -4.37 15.60
C TRP A 217 14.13 -3.59 14.48
N VAL A 218 13.63 -3.75 13.24
CA VAL A 218 14.29 -3.24 12.03
C VAL A 218 13.40 -2.20 11.36
N TRP A 219 13.95 -1.00 11.12
CA TRP A 219 13.24 0.08 10.42
C TRP A 219 13.49 0.05 8.93
N HIS A 220 12.42 0.18 8.15
CA HIS A 220 12.42 0.24 6.70
C HIS A 220 11.67 1.49 6.23
N TYR A 221 12.10 2.10 5.14
CA TYR A 221 11.34 3.19 4.53
C TYR A 221 10.02 2.70 3.93
N GLU A 222 10.07 1.60 3.21
CA GLU A 222 8.95 0.86 2.63
C GLU A 222 9.35 -0.61 2.51
N MET A 223 8.41 -1.49 2.33
CA MET A 223 8.68 -2.92 2.27
C MET A 223 7.81 -3.60 1.21
N THR A 224 8.34 -4.65 0.61
CA THR A 224 7.57 -5.57 -0.24
C THR A 224 7.75 -6.99 0.30
N VAL A 225 6.64 -7.69 0.48
CA VAL A 225 6.62 -9.08 0.95
C VAL A 225 6.00 -9.95 -0.13
N THR A 226 6.58 -11.12 -0.37
CA THR A 226 5.99 -12.14 -1.26
C THR A 226 5.08 -13.04 -0.43
N LEU A 227 3.87 -13.26 -0.93
CA LEU A 227 2.86 -14.11 -0.30
C LEU A 227 2.95 -15.55 -0.81
N PRO A 228 2.38 -16.54 -0.07
CA PRO A 228 2.35 -17.94 -0.49
C PRO A 228 1.79 -18.19 -1.90
N ASN A 229 0.81 -17.41 -2.33
CA ASN A 229 0.22 -17.49 -3.68
C ASN A 229 1.07 -16.82 -4.79
N GLY A 230 2.28 -16.34 -4.47
CA GLY A 230 3.18 -15.66 -5.40
C GLY A 230 2.91 -14.17 -5.59
N ASN A 231 1.79 -13.63 -5.11
CA ASN A 231 1.52 -12.21 -5.17
C ASN A 231 2.49 -11.44 -4.25
N LYS A 232 2.81 -10.21 -4.65
CA LYS A 232 3.58 -9.28 -3.82
C LYS A 232 2.64 -8.31 -3.11
N VAL A 233 2.99 -7.96 -1.87
CA VAL A 233 2.32 -6.93 -1.08
C VAL A 233 3.29 -5.81 -0.80
N TYR A 234 2.95 -4.62 -1.24
CA TYR A 234 3.66 -3.39 -0.90
C TYR A 234 3.11 -2.82 0.40
N LEU A 235 4.00 -2.50 1.34
CA LEU A 235 3.66 -1.94 2.63
C LEU A 235 4.33 -0.57 2.80
N HIS A 236 3.54 0.41 3.19
CA HIS A 236 3.99 1.77 3.45
C HIS A 236 3.05 2.42 4.46
N HIS A 237 3.57 3.33 5.30
CA HIS A 237 2.76 4.00 6.32
C HIS A 237 1.58 4.77 5.71
N GLY A 238 1.79 5.70 4.80
CA GLY A 238 0.71 6.55 4.26
C GLY A 238 1.04 7.17 2.90
N LYS A 239 1.24 6.35 1.85
CA LYS A 239 1.63 6.86 0.53
C LYS A 239 0.45 7.44 -0.26
N ALA A 240 -0.75 6.90 -0.08
CA ALA A 240 -1.98 7.35 -0.74
C ALA A 240 -3.21 6.99 0.10
N ALA A 241 -4.18 7.91 0.17
CA ALA A 241 -5.43 7.70 0.90
C ALA A 241 -6.32 6.63 0.24
N ASP A 242 -6.32 6.57 -1.09
CA ASP A 242 -7.02 5.54 -1.85
C ASP A 242 -6.11 4.33 -2.06
N ILE A 243 -6.28 3.33 -1.19
CA ILE A 243 -5.49 2.09 -1.20
C ILE A 243 -5.71 1.26 -2.48
N LYS A 244 -6.92 1.27 -3.04
CA LYS A 244 -7.20 0.60 -4.30
C LYS A 244 -6.44 1.23 -5.45
N LYS A 245 -6.43 2.57 -5.53
CA LYS A 245 -5.68 3.31 -6.53
C LYS A 245 -4.17 3.06 -6.39
N LEU A 246 -3.64 3.01 -5.16
CA LEU A 246 -2.24 2.68 -4.92
C LEU A 246 -1.92 1.26 -5.42
N SER A 247 -2.71 0.27 -5.01
CA SER A 247 -2.55 -1.13 -5.39
C SER A 247 -2.61 -1.33 -6.91
N THR A 248 -3.59 -0.70 -7.59
CA THR A 248 -3.71 -0.77 -9.05
C THR A 248 -2.55 -0.09 -9.77
N SER A 249 -2.06 1.06 -9.25
CA SER A 249 -0.93 1.78 -9.84
C SER A 249 0.39 0.99 -9.74
N LEU A 250 0.53 0.19 -8.67
CA LEU A 250 1.70 -0.66 -8.45
C LEU A 250 1.59 -2.02 -9.13
N GLY A 251 0.40 -2.44 -9.56
CA GLY A 251 0.16 -3.77 -10.12
C GLY A 251 0.35 -4.91 -9.12
N MET A 252 0.18 -4.64 -7.81
CA MET A 252 0.34 -5.63 -6.73
C MET A 252 -0.58 -5.31 -5.55
N CYS A 253 -0.70 -6.21 -4.58
CA CYS A 253 -1.40 -5.92 -3.34
C CYS A 253 -0.73 -4.78 -2.58
N ALA A 254 -1.47 -4.05 -1.75
CA ALA A 254 -0.92 -2.96 -0.94
C ALA A 254 -1.55 -2.88 0.44
N VAL A 255 -0.77 -2.47 1.43
CA VAL A 255 -1.23 -2.20 2.80
C VAL A 255 -0.76 -0.82 3.23
N SER A 256 -1.63 -0.09 3.92
CA SER A 256 -1.33 1.24 4.47
C SER A 256 -1.96 1.43 5.85
N GLY A 257 -1.25 2.15 6.72
CA GLY A 257 -1.76 2.80 7.94
C GLY A 257 -2.11 4.26 7.70
N HIS A 258 -1.80 5.14 8.66
CA HIS A 258 -1.90 6.60 8.60
C HIS A 258 -3.32 7.18 8.51
N TYR A 259 -4.18 6.58 7.72
CA TYR A 259 -5.54 7.08 7.48
C TYR A 259 -6.50 6.50 8.52
N HIS A 260 -6.50 7.07 9.75
CA HIS A 260 -7.23 6.55 10.91
C HIS A 260 -8.73 6.31 10.67
N GLN A 261 -9.32 7.06 9.73
CA GLN A 261 -10.74 6.95 9.37
C GLN A 261 -11.02 5.88 8.29
N THR A 262 -10.00 5.09 7.91
CA THR A 262 -10.12 4.10 6.85
C THR A 262 -9.73 2.72 7.36
N PHE A 263 -10.70 1.80 7.34
CA PHE A 263 -10.54 0.42 7.79
C PHE A 263 -11.29 -0.49 6.82
N LYS A 264 -10.60 -0.90 5.73
CA LYS A 264 -11.27 -1.60 4.62
C LYS A 264 -10.30 -2.43 3.81
N VAL A 265 -10.88 -3.39 3.06
CA VAL A 265 -10.20 -4.12 1.99
C VAL A 265 -10.94 -3.87 0.69
N ASP A 266 -10.21 -3.40 -0.32
CA ASP A 266 -10.71 -3.20 -1.67
C ASP A 266 -10.08 -4.22 -2.63
N TYR A 267 -10.88 -5.00 -3.34
CA TYR A 267 -10.41 -5.95 -4.34
C TYR A 267 -10.44 -5.38 -5.76
N TRP A 268 -9.51 -5.85 -6.58
CA TRP A 268 -9.50 -5.58 -8.01
C TRP A 268 -8.80 -6.73 -8.74
N ALA A 269 -9.08 -6.87 -10.04
CA ALA A 269 -8.49 -7.92 -10.86
C ALA A 269 -8.10 -7.39 -12.24
N ASN A 270 -7.13 -8.07 -12.86
CA ASN A 270 -6.74 -7.90 -14.25
C ASN A 270 -6.45 -9.27 -14.87
N SER A 271 -5.88 -9.31 -16.09
CA SER A 271 -5.52 -10.56 -16.78
C SER A 271 -4.47 -11.41 -16.06
N LEU A 272 -3.73 -10.84 -15.10
CA LEU A 272 -2.67 -11.53 -14.36
C LEU A 272 -3.15 -12.12 -13.04
N GLY A 273 -4.25 -11.63 -12.45
CA GLY A 273 -4.76 -12.16 -11.20
C GLY A 273 -5.70 -11.25 -10.43
N LEU A 274 -6.03 -11.72 -9.23
CA LEU A 274 -6.81 -11.00 -8.22
C LEU A 274 -5.85 -10.37 -7.20
N TYR A 275 -6.08 -9.11 -6.91
CA TYR A 275 -5.28 -8.30 -5.99
C TYR A 275 -6.19 -7.58 -4.99
N TRP A 276 -5.58 -7.05 -3.94
CA TRP A 276 -6.30 -6.30 -2.92
C TRP A 276 -5.46 -5.15 -2.37
N GLY A 277 -6.15 -4.12 -1.87
CA GLY A 277 -5.59 -3.06 -1.06
C GLY A 277 -6.25 -3.04 0.31
N MET A 278 -5.49 -2.88 1.41
CA MET A 278 -5.97 -2.90 2.77
C MET A 278 -5.49 -1.68 3.55
N ASN A 279 -6.45 -0.96 4.18
CA ASN A 279 -6.16 0.01 5.22
C ASN A 279 -6.50 -0.61 6.58
N VAL A 280 -5.55 -0.57 7.52
CA VAL A 280 -5.65 -1.31 8.78
C VAL A 280 -6.19 -0.51 9.97
N GLY A 281 -6.59 0.76 9.75
CA GLY A 281 -7.03 1.64 10.83
C GLY A 281 -5.89 2.09 11.75
N CYS A 282 -6.19 2.23 13.03
CA CYS A 282 -5.25 2.71 14.05
C CYS A 282 -5.54 2.05 15.41
N LEU A 283 -4.69 2.33 16.39
CA LEU A 283 -4.84 1.87 17.77
C LEU A 283 -4.79 3.04 18.78
N ILE A 284 -5.23 4.22 18.37
CA ILE A 284 -5.24 5.44 19.20
C ILE A 284 -6.38 5.42 20.21
N ASP A 285 -6.21 6.18 21.30
CA ASP A 285 -7.33 6.62 22.12
C ASP A 285 -7.92 7.92 21.54
N ASP A 286 -9.02 7.83 20.81
CA ASP A 286 -9.67 8.97 20.16
C ASP A 286 -10.24 10.01 21.13
N LYS A 287 -10.33 9.68 22.43
CA LYS A 287 -10.73 10.58 23.50
C LYS A 287 -9.55 11.35 24.10
N SER A 288 -8.32 10.95 23.79
CA SER A 288 -7.12 11.63 24.27
C SER A 288 -7.04 13.07 23.72
N LEU A 289 -6.54 14.00 24.56
CA LEU A 289 -6.31 15.39 24.18
C LEU A 289 -5.41 15.53 22.95
N ALA A 290 -4.48 14.59 22.73
CA ALA A 290 -3.62 14.53 21.54
C ALA A 290 -4.42 14.47 20.22
N PHE A 291 -5.64 13.95 20.26
CA PHE A 291 -6.53 13.80 19.11
C PHE A 291 -7.78 14.69 19.19
N ALA A 292 -7.79 15.69 20.08
CA ALA A 292 -8.92 16.60 20.26
C ALA A 292 -9.34 17.33 18.98
N TYR A 293 -8.41 17.54 18.03
CA TYR A 293 -8.70 18.09 16.71
C TYR A 293 -9.69 17.23 15.90
N ASN A 294 -9.81 15.94 16.21
CA ASN A 294 -10.80 15.05 15.57
C ASN A 294 -12.22 15.25 16.11
N ASN A 295 -12.39 15.94 17.26
CA ASN A 295 -13.71 16.11 17.87
C ASN A 295 -14.68 16.94 17.00
N CYS A 296 -14.14 17.78 16.11
CA CYS A 296 -14.92 18.54 15.14
C CYS A 296 -15.27 17.75 13.87
N ASN A 297 -14.71 16.56 13.68
CA ASN A 297 -14.92 15.73 12.50
C ASN A 297 -16.13 14.80 12.70
N LEU A 298 -16.97 14.68 11.67
CA LEU A 298 -18.06 13.70 11.66
C LEU A 298 -17.55 12.25 11.61
N HIS A 299 -16.42 12.02 10.94
CA HIS A 299 -15.81 10.72 10.83
C HIS A 299 -14.84 10.48 11.99
N ARG A 300 -15.05 9.39 12.70
CA ARG A 300 -14.21 8.97 13.82
C ARG A 300 -13.12 7.99 13.37
N PRO A 301 -12.00 7.91 14.11
CA PRO A 301 -11.01 6.87 13.90
C PRO A 301 -11.62 5.47 14.02
N LEU A 302 -11.14 4.55 13.20
CA LEU A 302 -11.53 3.14 13.22
C LEU A 302 -10.42 2.36 13.91
N ILE A 303 -10.72 1.89 15.12
CA ILE A 303 -9.75 1.23 16.00
C ILE A 303 -9.68 -0.25 15.64
N GLY A 304 -8.51 -0.71 15.32
CA GLY A 304 -8.30 -2.10 14.93
C GLY A 304 -6.94 -2.33 14.28
N THR A 305 -6.77 -3.51 13.72
CA THR A 305 -5.52 -3.91 13.06
C THR A 305 -5.79 -4.90 11.91
N GLY A 306 -4.76 -5.19 11.13
CA GLY A 306 -4.84 -6.11 10.00
C GLY A 306 -4.01 -7.38 10.21
N LEU A 307 -4.37 -8.44 9.50
CA LEU A 307 -3.54 -9.61 9.30
C LEU A 307 -3.51 -9.99 7.82
N ILE A 308 -2.47 -10.68 7.43
CA ILE A 308 -2.44 -11.44 6.18
C ILE A 308 -2.30 -12.90 6.58
N ILE A 309 -3.31 -13.71 6.26
CA ILE A 309 -3.33 -15.13 6.57
C ILE A 309 -3.40 -15.90 5.24
N ASP A 310 -2.37 -16.68 4.94
CA ASP A 310 -2.30 -17.49 3.72
C ASP A 310 -2.69 -16.68 2.46
N SER A 311 -2.10 -15.51 2.31
CA SER A 311 -2.32 -14.56 1.21
C SER A 311 -3.63 -13.76 1.26
N GLN A 312 -4.50 -13.97 2.24
CA GLN A 312 -5.77 -13.27 2.38
C GLN A 312 -5.68 -12.12 3.39
N PRO A 313 -6.17 -10.91 3.05
CA PRO A 313 -6.25 -9.80 3.98
C PRO A 313 -7.40 -10.01 4.97
N VAL A 314 -7.13 -9.81 6.24
CA VAL A 314 -8.11 -9.93 7.34
C VAL A 314 -8.04 -8.68 8.19
N LEU A 315 -9.17 -8.05 8.46
CA LEU A 315 -9.28 -6.92 9.37
C LEU A 315 -9.91 -7.37 10.69
N VAL A 316 -9.31 -6.94 11.81
CA VAL A 316 -9.82 -7.25 13.16
C VAL A 316 -10.08 -5.93 13.88
N PRO A 317 -11.35 -5.51 14.02
CA PRO A 317 -11.70 -4.31 14.76
C PRO A 317 -11.56 -4.54 16.27
N LEU A 318 -11.15 -3.50 17.00
CA LEU A 318 -11.25 -3.42 18.44
C LEU A 318 -12.63 -2.84 18.76
N LEU A 319 -13.61 -3.72 18.98
CA LEU A 319 -14.97 -3.32 19.33
C LEU A 319 -15.02 -2.85 20.77
N MET A 320 -15.69 -1.73 21.03
CA MET A 320 -15.80 -1.10 22.35
C MET A 320 -17.23 -1.13 22.86
N ASP A 321 -17.37 -1.21 24.16
CA ASP A 321 -18.64 -1.00 24.86
C ASP A 321 -18.97 0.51 25.01
N GLU A 322 -20.05 0.83 25.70
CA GLU A 322 -20.49 2.20 25.96
C GLU A 322 -19.49 3.03 26.79
N ASN A 323 -18.63 2.36 27.57
CA ASN A 323 -17.59 3.00 28.38
C ASN A 323 -16.27 3.18 27.59
N GLY A 324 -16.19 2.62 26.38
CA GLY A 324 -14.99 2.63 25.54
C GLY A 324 -13.98 1.55 25.93
N ALA A 325 -14.38 0.53 26.67
CA ALA A 325 -13.55 -0.63 26.95
C ALA A 325 -13.70 -1.69 25.85
N TRP A 326 -12.62 -2.39 25.54
CA TRP A 326 -12.64 -3.44 24.55
C TRP A 326 -13.57 -4.59 24.93
N VAL A 327 -14.53 -4.89 24.06
CA VAL A 327 -15.39 -6.07 24.18
C VAL A 327 -14.61 -7.31 23.75
N LYS A 328 -14.22 -8.11 24.73
CA LYS A 328 -13.44 -9.33 24.48
C LYS A 328 -14.27 -10.34 23.68
N PRO A 329 -13.69 -10.94 22.62
CA PRO A 329 -14.37 -11.99 21.86
C PRO A 329 -14.68 -13.22 22.70
N ALA A 330 -15.69 -14.01 22.30
CA ALA A 330 -16.12 -15.19 23.03
C ALA A 330 -15.01 -16.24 23.24
N ASP A 331 -14.05 -16.32 22.32
CA ASP A 331 -12.90 -17.23 22.38
C ASP A 331 -11.66 -16.66 23.11
N TYR A 332 -11.80 -15.47 23.76
CA TYR A 332 -10.68 -14.81 24.43
C TYR A 332 -9.96 -15.70 25.44
N ASP A 333 -10.71 -16.30 26.37
CA ASP A 333 -10.12 -17.11 27.45
C ASP A 333 -9.48 -18.41 26.90
N GLU A 334 -10.03 -18.99 25.84
CA GLU A 334 -9.47 -20.14 25.17
C GLU A 334 -8.13 -19.79 24.48
N ALA A 335 -8.12 -18.70 23.72
CA ALA A 335 -6.92 -18.23 23.04
C ALA A 335 -5.78 -17.90 24.02
N MET A 336 -6.08 -17.31 25.16
CA MET A 336 -5.08 -16.89 26.16
C MET A 336 -4.53 -18.03 27.01
N ARG A 337 -5.26 -19.13 27.21
CA ARG A 337 -4.80 -20.31 27.99
C ARG A 337 -3.58 -21.00 27.40
N GLY A 338 -3.32 -20.88 26.12
CA GLY A 338 -2.17 -21.47 25.45
C GLY A 338 -0.86 -20.67 25.59
N GLN A 339 -0.81 -19.60 26.40
CA GLN A 339 0.35 -18.71 26.56
C GLN A 339 1.02 -18.79 27.96
N THR A 340 0.49 -19.57 28.89
CA THR A 340 1.11 -19.86 30.21
C THR A 340 2.11 -21.08 30.11
#